data_0e20cf302718c86b28e795e1f4efe792
#
_entry.id   0e20cf302718c86b28e795e1f4efe792
#
_cell.length_a   1.000
_cell.length_b   1.000
_cell.length_c   1.000
_cell.angle_alpha   90.00
_cell.angle_beta   90.00
_cell.angle_gamma   90.00
#
_symmetry.space_group_name_H-M   'P 1'
#
loop_
_entity.id
_entity.type
_entity.pdbx_description
1 polymer ?
#
loop_
_entity_poly.entity_id
_entity_poly.type
_entity_poly.pdbx_seq_one_letter_code
_entity_poly.pdbx_strand_id
1 'polypeptide(L)'
;MAGATVPTVTTGGRPLRKSFVAAAAVVLIAGLGAVSTATADPPHNPGGPCIQPDQNVSLSSVAGYADVVQALDRIERTSKGLVSVSSAGTSGEGRELLYATVGDGPTTFWLHARIHGNELHSTEAVLQILDHLASGDPRARLIREQLTVIVIPMYNPDGAEANIRQSTTPNRIDLNRDWENFVQPESVAFWKLWRETAPELALDLHHMGEAPVVNGTNDLNQFQIGARSIAPSRMTAEQWLTNRQMAMVSVDALDRYGLANIAHYPLIDITNAALSRMLMGGTAPAGETPVTQSLTKGAIFYEVRSVGQKSNGQLERLFTIPTMAVLTAAADGTLGSYDVSGYDALPFATQGPCGE
;
A
#
# COMPACT_ATOMS: atom_id res chain seq x y z
N MET A 1 19.73 10.55 -72.91
CA MET A 1 19.88 11.95 -73.29
C MET A 1 19.63 12.80 -72.05
N ALA A 2 20.52 13.79 -71.80
CA ALA A 2 20.52 14.88 -70.81
C ALA A 2 20.46 14.40 -69.33
N GLY A 3 21.42 14.56 -68.48
CA GLY A 3 22.40 15.63 -68.38
C GLY A 3 22.04 16.50 -67.16
N ALA A 4 22.49 16.13 -65.93
CA ALA A 4 22.32 16.96 -64.75
C ALA A 4 23.69 17.34 -64.16
N THR A 5 23.96 18.64 -64.19
CA THR A 5 25.15 19.31 -63.73
C THR A 5 25.20 19.50 -62.24
N VAL A 6 26.34 19.20 -61.64
CA VAL A 6 26.72 19.49 -60.25
C VAL A 6 27.30 20.89 -60.11
N PRO A 7 26.95 21.72 -59.12
CA PRO A 7 27.68 22.91 -58.81
C PRO A 7 28.77 22.70 -57.77
N THR A 8 29.98 23.14 -58.13
CA THR A 8 31.17 23.25 -57.28
C THR A 8 31.04 24.39 -56.29
N VAL A 9 31.40 24.09 -55.02
CA VAL A 9 31.53 25.07 -53.94
C VAL A 9 33.02 25.36 -53.70
N THR A 10 33.40 26.63 -53.83
CA THR A 10 34.74 27.17 -53.61
C THR A 10 35.08 27.29 -52.11
N THR A 11 36.30 26.85 -51.81
CA THR A 11 36.95 26.98 -50.50
C THR A 11 37.47 28.40 -50.28
N GLY A 12 36.99 29.07 -49.22
CA GLY A 12 37.55 30.30 -48.70
C GLY A 12 38.40 30.06 -47.45
N GLY A 13 39.70 30.25 -47.61
CA GLY A 13 40.66 30.17 -46.51
C GLY A 13 40.60 31.40 -45.60
N ARG A 14 40.75 31.15 -44.30
CA ARG A 14 40.97 32.20 -43.29
C ARG A 14 42.35 32.01 -42.63
N PRO A 15 43.05 33.09 -42.27
CA PRO A 15 44.44 33.04 -41.83
C PRO A 15 44.62 32.65 -40.39
N LEU A 16 45.71 31.93 -40.14
CA LEU A 16 46.20 31.53 -38.81
C LEU A 16 46.56 32.74 -37.93
N ARG A 17 45.98 32.88 -36.79
CA ARG A 17 46.48 33.74 -35.71
C ARG A 17 47.45 32.96 -34.83
N LYS A 18 48.66 33.47 -34.72
CA LYS A 18 49.72 33.02 -33.83
C LYS A 18 49.34 33.39 -32.39
N SER A 19 49.16 32.40 -31.53
CA SER A 19 49.00 32.61 -30.09
C SER A 19 50.34 32.48 -29.39
N PHE A 20 50.68 33.50 -28.64
CA PHE A 20 51.87 33.52 -27.74
C PHE A 20 51.61 32.60 -26.54
N VAL A 21 52.56 31.71 -26.28
CA VAL A 21 52.56 30.89 -25.08
C VAL A 21 53.30 31.69 -23.99
N ALA A 22 52.57 32.12 -22.99
CA ALA A 22 53.14 32.66 -21.76
C ALA A 22 53.30 31.49 -20.75
N ALA A 23 54.52 31.18 -20.41
CA ALA A 23 54.83 30.20 -19.37
C ALA A 23 54.57 30.85 -18.00
N ALA A 24 53.55 30.39 -17.30
CA ALA A 24 53.35 30.74 -15.91
C ALA A 24 53.96 29.62 -15.02
N ALA A 25 54.94 29.96 -14.20
CA ALA A 25 55.49 29.09 -13.19
C ALA A 25 54.45 28.90 -12.10
N VAL A 26 54.01 27.67 -11.92
CA VAL A 26 53.15 27.29 -10.79
C VAL A 26 54.03 26.90 -9.62
N VAL A 27 54.03 27.73 -8.58
CA VAL A 27 54.61 27.39 -7.26
C VAL A 27 53.66 26.40 -6.57
N LEU A 28 54.07 25.14 -6.43
CA LEU A 28 53.38 24.18 -5.60
C LEU A 28 53.62 24.53 -4.13
N ILE A 29 52.63 25.14 -3.49
CA ILE A 29 52.56 25.15 -2.02
C ILE A 29 51.87 23.86 -1.62
N ALA A 30 52.66 22.93 -1.05
CA ALA A 30 52.14 21.74 -0.39
C ALA A 30 51.45 22.19 0.89
N GLY A 31 50.21 22.57 0.81
CA GLY A 31 49.33 22.71 1.96
C GLY A 31 48.87 21.30 2.38
N LEU A 32 49.36 20.82 3.49
CA LEU A 32 48.71 19.70 4.22
C LEU A 32 47.33 20.19 4.69
N GLY A 33 46.37 20.19 3.78
CA GLY A 33 44.97 20.33 4.11
C GLY A 33 44.56 19.06 4.84
N ALA A 34 44.23 19.17 6.13
CA ALA A 34 43.51 18.17 6.84
C ALA A 34 42.27 17.82 5.98
N VAL A 35 42.21 16.59 5.46
CA VAL A 35 40.98 16.04 4.87
C VAL A 35 40.03 15.95 6.03
N SER A 36 39.22 16.96 6.19
CA SER A 36 38.01 16.88 7.01
C SER A 36 37.21 15.75 6.39
N THR A 37 37.20 14.59 7.01
CA THR A 37 36.18 13.61 6.70
C THR A 37 34.86 14.31 7.02
N ALA A 38 34.20 14.82 6.00
CA ALA A 38 32.82 15.22 6.14
C ALA A 38 32.11 13.95 6.64
N THR A 39 31.82 13.91 7.92
CA THR A 39 30.82 12.98 8.43
C THR A 39 29.60 13.30 7.61
N ALA A 40 29.13 12.35 6.82
CA ALA A 40 27.86 12.50 6.14
C ALA A 40 26.87 13.01 7.19
N ASP A 41 26.22 14.12 6.91
CA ASP A 41 25.13 14.57 7.78
C ASP A 41 24.23 13.38 8.05
N PRO A 42 23.81 13.16 9.29
CA PRO A 42 22.86 12.09 9.57
C PRO A 42 21.67 12.29 8.63
N PRO A 43 21.14 11.22 8.05
CA PRO A 43 20.09 11.30 7.05
C PRO A 43 19.01 12.26 7.55
N HIS A 44 18.68 13.22 6.70
CA HIS A 44 17.79 14.32 7.07
C HIS A 44 16.40 13.77 7.36
N ASN A 45 16.01 13.77 8.62
CA ASN A 45 14.66 13.41 9.01
C ASN A 45 13.71 14.57 8.63
N PRO A 46 12.88 14.44 7.55
CA PRO A 46 11.96 15.49 7.19
C PRO A 46 10.91 15.65 8.30
N GLY A 47 10.98 16.69 9.03
CA GLY A 47 10.13 16.94 10.20
C GLY A 47 10.93 17.13 11.47
N GLY A 48 12.27 17.17 11.37
CA GLY A 48 13.18 17.37 12.48
C GLY A 48 13.63 16.04 13.11
N PRO A 49 14.39 16.09 14.20
CA PRO A 49 15.00 14.91 14.80
C PRO A 49 13.97 13.90 15.32
N CYS A 50 12.77 14.37 15.67
CA CYS A 50 11.72 13.51 16.20
C CYS A 50 10.36 13.94 15.66
N ILE A 51 9.66 13.03 15.02
CA ILE A 51 8.26 13.21 14.59
C ILE A 51 7.39 12.88 15.79
N GLN A 52 6.58 13.85 16.22
CA GLN A 52 5.63 13.63 17.31
C GLN A 52 4.44 12.80 16.80
N PRO A 53 3.99 11.79 17.55
CA PRO A 53 2.84 10.98 17.17
C PRO A 53 1.53 11.76 17.01
N ASP A 54 1.43 12.91 17.68
CA ASP A 54 0.28 13.80 17.68
C ASP A 54 0.36 14.94 16.66
N GLN A 55 1.35 14.93 15.77
CA GLN A 55 1.38 15.90 14.67
C GLN A 55 0.09 15.78 13.86
N ASN A 56 -0.70 16.84 13.88
CA ASN A 56 -1.97 16.88 13.20
C ASN A 56 -1.81 16.61 11.72
N VAL A 57 -2.35 15.49 11.28
CA VAL A 57 -2.67 15.30 9.88
C VAL A 57 -3.81 16.25 9.55
N SER A 58 -3.72 16.99 8.44
CA SER A 58 -4.86 17.79 8.00
C SER A 58 -6.02 16.84 7.69
N LEU A 59 -7.06 16.87 8.51
CA LEU A 59 -8.27 16.06 8.34
C LEU A 59 -9.20 16.61 7.24
N SER A 60 -8.91 17.80 6.70
CA SER A 60 -9.79 18.51 5.76
C SER A 60 -9.98 17.80 4.40
N SER A 61 -9.19 16.79 4.10
CA SER A 61 -9.27 16.00 2.87
C SER A 61 -9.54 14.53 3.13
N VAL A 62 -9.81 14.17 4.37
CA VAL A 62 -10.04 12.77 4.76
C VAL A 62 -11.53 12.48 4.67
N ALA A 63 -11.87 11.46 3.91
CA ALA A 63 -13.25 11.03 3.73
C ALA A 63 -13.87 10.57 5.06
N GLY A 64 -14.92 11.26 5.50
CA GLY A 64 -15.85 10.79 6.53
C GLY A 64 -16.80 9.74 5.96
N TYR A 65 -17.65 9.16 6.80
CA TYR A 65 -18.60 8.14 6.36
C TYR A 65 -19.54 8.67 5.26
N ALA A 66 -20.06 9.87 5.43
CA ALA A 66 -20.95 10.50 4.43
C ALA A 66 -20.25 10.70 3.08
N ASP A 67 -18.96 11.05 3.08
CA ASP A 67 -18.19 11.23 1.86
C ASP A 67 -17.96 9.89 1.15
N VAL A 68 -17.73 8.82 1.90
CA VAL A 68 -17.60 7.45 1.36
C VAL A 68 -18.90 7.01 0.71
N VAL A 69 -20.05 7.23 1.37
CA VAL A 69 -21.38 6.93 0.81
C VAL A 69 -21.58 7.66 -0.52
N GLN A 70 -21.30 8.97 -0.56
CA GLN A 70 -21.43 9.78 -1.78
C GLN A 70 -20.46 9.34 -2.88
N ALA A 71 -19.22 8.99 -2.52
CA ALA A 71 -18.23 8.53 -3.49
C ALA A 71 -18.65 7.19 -4.11
N LEU A 72 -19.10 6.24 -3.32
CA LEU A 72 -19.58 4.94 -3.78
C LEU A 72 -20.80 5.09 -4.68
N ASP A 73 -21.82 5.86 -4.28
CA ASP A 73 -22.99 6.16 -5.08
C ASP A 73 -22.64 6.83 -6.43
N ARG A 74 -21.70 7.78 -6.40
CA ARG A 74 -21.20 8.41 -7.63
C ARG A 74 -20.50 7.38 -8.54
N ILE A 75 -19.60 6.57 -8.01
CA ILE A 75 -18.84 5.57 -8.78
C ILE A 75 -19.81 4.54 -9.37
N GLU A 76 -20.75 4.01 -8.60
CA GLU A 76 -21.74 3.06 -9.09
C GLU A 76 -22.53 3.64 -10.26
N ARG A 77 -23.12 4.82 -10.09
CA ARG A 77 -23.92 5.48 -11.15
C ARG A 77 -23.11 5.80 -12.41
N THR A 78 -21.85 6.21 -12.26
CA THR A 78 -21.01 6.62 -13.40
C THR A 78 -20.31 5.45 -14.08
N SER A 79 -20.17 4.33 -13.42
CA SER A 79 -19.48 3.12 -13.91
C SER A 79 -20.21 2.41 -15.06
N LYS A 80 -21.45 2.77 -15.34
CA LYS A 80 -22.29 2.11 -16.36
C LYS A 80 -22.49 0.62 -16.11
N GLY A 81 -22.62 0.23 -14.85
CA GLY A 81 -22.82 -1.15 -14.43
C GLY A 81 -21.54 -1.96 -14.23
N LEU A 82 -20.37 -1.35 -14.29
CA LEU A 82 -19.10 -2.04 -13.99
C LEU A 82 -18.85 -2.20 -12.48
N VAL A 83 -19.48 -1.39 -11.64
CA VAL A 83 -19.40 -1.43 -10.19
C VAL A 83 -20.81 -1.58 -9.63
N SER A 84 -20.98 -2.46 -8.67
CA SER A 84 -22.17 -2.55 -7.84
C SER A 84 -21.81 -2.30 -6.38
N VAL A 85 -22.64 -1.52 -5.68
CA VAL A 85 -22.48 -1.23 -4.25
C VAL A 85 -23.54 -1.98 -3.47
N SER A 86 -23.13 -2.59 -2.37
CA SER A 86 -24.00 -3.36 -1.49
C SER A 86 -23.64 -3.14 -0.03
N SER A 87 -24.50 -3.59 0.88
CA SER A 87 -24.27 -3.55 2.31
C SER A 87 -24.09 -4.97 2.85
N ALA A 88 -23.02 -5.18 3.64
CA ALA A 88 -22.79 -6.43 4.36
C ALA A 88 -23.63 -6.52 5.65
N GLY A 89 -24.19 -5.40 6.09
CA GLY A 89 -24.95 -5.28 7.34
C GLY A 89 -24.85 -3.87 7.91
N THR A 90 -24.99 -3.74 9.21
CA THR A 90 -24.90 -2.46 9.91
C THR A 90 -23.88 -2.51 11.04
N SER A 91 -23.21 -1.39 11.27
CA SER A 91 -22.28 -1.19 12.39
C SER A 91 -23.03 -1.11 13.73
N GLY A 92 -22.28 -1.04 14.82
CA GLY A 92 -22.84 -0.89 16.15
C GLY A 92 -23.68 0.37 16.35
N GLU A 93 -23.39 1.46 15.64
CA GLU A 93 -24.17 2.70 15.64
C GLU A 93 -25.19 2.78 14.49
N GLY A 94 -25.39 1.69 13.74
CA GLY A 94 -26.40 1.60 12.71
C GLY A 94 -26.01 2.15 11.34
N ARG A 95 -24.72 2.42 11.08
CA ARG A 95 -24.23 2.79 9.75
C ARG A 95 -24.13 1.55 8.87
N GLU A 96 -24.49 1.67 7.60
CA GLU A 96 -24.34 0.57 6.65
C GLU A 96 -22.86 0.22 6.44
N LEU A 97 -22.55 -1.07 6.43
CA LEU A 97 -21.24 -1.62 6.14
C LEU A 97 -21.10 -1.83 4.64
N LEU A 98 -20.75 -0.75 3.94
CA LEU A 98 -20.76 -0.71 2.48
C LEU A 98 -19.52 -1.38 1.89
N TYR A 99 -19.77 -2.12 0.81
CA TYR A 99 -18.72 -2.64 -0.06
C TYR A 99 -19.11 -2.50 -1.53
N ALA A 100 -18.11 -2.45 -2.39
CA ALA A 100 -18.32 -2.48 -3.83
C ALA A 100 -17.78 -3.78 -4.42
N THR A 101 -18.44 -4.26 -5.48
CA THR A 101 -17.95 -5.35 -6.31
C THR A 101 -17.62 -4.80 -7.69
N VAL A 102 -16.45 -5.10 -8.22
CA VAL A 102 -16.02 -4.70 -9.55
C VAL A 102 -15.32 -5.86 -10.26
N GLY A 103 -15.75 -6.12 -11.52
CA GLY A 103 -15.30 -7.27 -12.31
C GLY A 103 -16.12 -8.53 -12.04
N ASP A 104 -15.92 -9.52 -12.92
CA ASP A 104 -16.64 -10.80 -12.94
C ASP A 104 -15.69 -11.97 -13.27
N GLY A 105 -14.39 -11.74 -13.11
CA GLY A 105 -13.36 -12.77 -13.32
C GLY A 105 -13.39 -13.88 -12.28
N PRO A 106 -12.75 -15.02 -12.59
CA PRO A 106 -12.84 -16.24 -11.79
C PRO A 106 -12.13 -16.18 -10.43
N THR A 107 -11.16 -15.28 -10.27
CA THR A 107 -10.41 -15.14 -9.02
C THR A 107 -10.97 -14.00 -8.18
N THR A 108 -11.38 -14.29 -6.96
CA THR A 108 -11.87 -13.24 -6.04
C THR A 108 -10.73 -12.62 -5.25
N PHE A 109 -10.68 -11.30 -5.28
CA PHE A 109 -9.72 -10.48 -4.54
C PHE A 109 -10.45 -9.62 -3.51
N TRP A 110 -10.00 -9.68 -2.25
CA TRP A 110 -10.51 -8.88 -1.15
C TRP A 110 -9.58 -7.72 -0.84
N LEU A 111 -10.11 -6.50 -0.93
CA LEU A 111 -9.40 -5.28 -0.60
C LEU A 111 -10.17 -4.49 0.44
N HIS A 112 -9.62 -4.31 1.62
CA HIS A 112 -10.23 -3.48 2.63
C HIS A 112 -9.28 -2.45 3.22
N ALA A 113 -9.86 -1.39 3.76
CA ALA A 113 -9.19 -0.30 4.39
C ALA A 113 -9.92 0.14 5.67
N ARG A 114 -9.21 0.83 6.53
CA ARG A 114 -9.76 1.49 7.70
C ARG A 114 -10.49 0.55 8.68
N ILE A 115 -9.91 -0.64 8.89
CA ILE A 115 -10.33 -1.52 10.00
C ILE A 115 -10.04 -0.85 11.36
N HIS A 116 -9.02 -0.02 11.42
CA HIS A 116 -8.81 0.94 12.49
C HIS A 116 -9.33 2.31 12.06
N GLY A 117 -10.30 2.86 12.81
CA GLY A 117 -11.02 4.04 12.38
C GLY A 117 -10.19 5.32 12.24
N ASN A 118 -9.06 5.41 12.95
CA ASN A 118 -8.13 6.55 12.88
C ASN A 118 -7.06 6.43 11.77
N GLU A 119 -7.14 5.43 10.90
CA GLU A 119 -6.20 5.20 9.80
C GLU A 119 -6.77 5.70 8.47
N LEU A 120 -6.71 6.98 8.24
CA LEU A 120 -7.56 7.76 7.34
C LEU A 120 -7.29 7.55 5.84
N HIS A 121 -6.03 7.68 5.39
CA HIS A 121 -5.70 7.80 3.96
C HIS A 121 -5.89 6.52 3.15
N SER A 122 -6.03 5.38 3.81
CA SER A 122 -6.32 4.12 3.16
C SER A 122 -7.70 4.11 2.49
N THR A 123 -8.70 4.81 3.07
CA THR A 123 -10.04 4.97 2.48
C THR A 123 -9.98 5.70 1.13
N GLU A 124 -9.30 6.84 1.08
CA GLU A 124 -9.18 7.63 -0.16
C GLU A 124 -8.44 6.85 -1.24
N ALA A 125 -7.37 6.15 -0.87
CA ALA A 125 -6.62 5.30 -1.79
C ALA A 125 -7.50 4.18 -2.40
N VAL A 126 -8.31 3.53 -1.58
CA VAL A 126 -9.21 2.46 -2.05
C VAL A 126 -10.32 3.00 -2.93
N LEU A 127 -10.88 4.18 -2.64
CA LEU A 127 -11.85 4.85 -3.52
C LEU A 127 -11.24 5.25 -4.86
N GLN A 128 -9.99 5.72 -4.89
CA GLN A 128 -9.26 6.02 -6.13
C GLN A 128 -9.01 4.76 -6.96
N ILE A 129 -8.64 3.64 -6.31
CA ILE A 129 -8.48 2.35 -6.96
C ILE A 129 -9.81 1.91 -7.59
N LEU A 130 -10.92 1.99 -6.86
CA LEU A 130 -12.24 1.62 -7.34
C LEU A 130 -12.67 2.48 -8.55
N ASP A 131 -12.46 3.80 -8.48
CA ASP A 131 -12.75 4.72 -9.59
C ASP A 131 -11.90 4.38 -10.83
N HIS A 132 -10.63 4.06 -10.64
CA HIS A 132 -9.77 3.58 -11.73
C HIS A 132 -10.27 2.25 -12.31
N LEU A 133 -10.62 1.28 -11.46
CA LEU A 133 -11.17 0.00 -11.90
C LEU A 133 -12.51 0.14 -12.65
N ALA A 134 -13.27 1.20 -12.38
CA ALA A 134 -14.49 1.56 -13.12
C ALA A 134 -14.23 2.22 -14.48
N SER A 135 -12.98 2.56 -14.79
CA SER A 135 -12.62 3.30 -16.00
C SER A 135 -12.50 2.43 -17.26
N GLY A 136 -12.33 3.09 -18.41
CA GLY A 136 -12.01 2.44 -19.69
C GLY A 136 -10.54 2.07 -19.89
N ASP A 137 -9.67 2.26 -18.89
CA ASP A 137 -8.25 1.92 -18.97
C ASP A 137 -8.06 0.43 -19.31
N PRO A 138 -7.15 0.06 -20.24
CA PRO A 138 -6.91 -1.34 -20.60
C PRO A 138 -6.51 -2.24 -19.43
N ARG A 139 -5.75 -1.71 -18.46
CA ARG A 139 -5.36 -2.44 -17.26
C ARG A 139 -6.56 -2.68 -16.34
N ALA A 140 -7.39 -1.66 -16.15
CA ALA A 140 -8.63 -1.80 -15.39
C ALA A 140 -9.56 -2.85 -16.04
N ARG A 141 -9.66 -2.87 -17.36
CA ARG A 141 -10.42 -3.90 -18.10
C ARG A 141 -9.86 -5.30 -17.85
N LEU A 142 -8.54 -5.50 -18.00
CA LEU A 142 -7.89 -6.78 -17.72
C LEU A 142 -8.19 -7.26 -16.30
N ILE A 143 -8.06 -6.37 -15.31
CA ILE A 143 -8.34 -6.70 -13.91
C ILE A 143 -9.80 -7.16 -13.77
N ARG A 144 -10.78 -6.45 -14.32
CA ARG A 144 -12.20 -6.82 -14.23
C ARG A 144 -12.54 -8.14 -14.95
N GLU A 145 -11.85 -8.45 -16.06
CA GLU A 145 -12.06 -9.69 -16.81
C GLU A 145 -11.47 -10.91 -16.09
N GLN A 146 -10.46 -10.74 -15.24
CA GLN A 146 -9.75 -11.82 -14.58
C GLN A 146 -10.03 -11.93 -13.08
N LEU A 147 -10.45 -10.82 -12.46
CA LEU A 147 -10.74 -10.76 -11.04
C LEU A 147 -12.16 -10.28 -10.77
N THR A 148 -12.73 -10.80 -9.69
CA THR A 148 -13.86 -10.21 -8.97
C THR A 148 -13.29 -9.54 -7.73
N VAL A 149 -13.26 -8.20 -7.71
CA VAL A 149 -12.65 -7.45 -6.59
C VAL A 149 -13.74 -6.98 -5.64
N ILE A 150 -13.68 -7.43 -4.40
CA ILE A 150 -14.52 -6.97 -3.28
C ILE A 150 -13.76 -5.85 -2.59
N VAL A 151 -14.33 -4.65 -2.60
CA VAL A 151 -13.69 -3.41 -2.14
C VAL A 151 -14.45 -2.85 -0.96
N ILE A 152 -13.80 -2.75 0.20
CA ILE A 152 -14.38 -2.20 1.44
C ILE A 152 -13.59 -0.95 1.82
N PRO A 153 -14.07 0.25 1.47
CA PRO A 153 -13.30 1.48 1.70
C PRO A 153 -13.21 1.91 3.16
N MET A 154 -14.18 1.51 3.97
CA MET A 154 -14.26 1.87 5.39
C MET A 154 -14.85 0.72 6.19
N TYR A 155 -13.95 -0.14 6.71
CA TYR A 155 -14.35 -1.32 7.48
C TYR A 155 -15.00 -0.96 8.84
N ASN A 156 -14.49 0.09 9.50
CA ASN A 156 -14.92 0.57 10.82
C ASN A 156 -15.50 1.98 10.73
N PRO A 157 -16.75 2.16 10.27
CA PRO A 157 -17.32 3.49 10.09
C PRO A 157 -17.54 4.23 11.41
N ASP A 158 -17.84 3.54 12.50
CA ASP A 158 -18.08 4.16 13.80
C ASP A 158 -16.78 4.66 14.42
N GLY A 159 -15.74 3.85 14.39
CA GLY A 159 -14.40 4.27 14.79
C GLY A 159 -13.83 5.38 13.91
N ALA A 160 -14.18 5.36 12.61
CA ALA A 160 -13.78 6.40 11.68
C ALA A 160 -14.39 7.76 12.03
N GLU A 161 -15.70 7.82 12.28
CA GLU A 161 -16.38 9.05 12.69
C GLU A 161 -15.88 9.56 14.05
N ALA A 162 -15.58 8.66 14.97
CA ALA A 162 -15.00 8.99 16.27
C ALA A 162 -13.49 9.28 16.23
N ASN A 163 -12.83 9.06 15.11
CA ASN A 163 -11.37 9.13 14.92
C ASN A 163 -10.59 8.32 15.96
N ILE A 164 -11.02 7.09 16.20
CA ILE A 164 -10.38 6.16 17.13
C ILE A 164 -10.04 4.84 16.42
N ARG A 165 -9.05 4.12 16.95
CA ARG A 165 -8.63 2.82 16.44
C ARG A 165 -9.74 1.77 16.51
N GLN A 166 -10.41 1.68 17.65
CA GLN A 166 -11.40 0.65 17.96
C GLN A 166 -12.78 0.98 17.32
N SER A 167 -13.67 -0.01 17.33
CA SER A 167 -15.11 0.22 17.20
C SER A 167 -15.65 1.00 18.41
N THR A 168 -16.93 1.38 18.38
CA THR A 168 -17.57 2.12 19.47
C THR A 168 -18.58 1.28 20.24
N THR A 169 -19.56 0.74 19.57
CA THR A 169 -20.74 0.06 20.12
C THR A 169 -20.86 -1.36 19.55
N PRO A 170 -21.29 -2.37 20.32
CA PRO A 170 -21.66 -2.33 21.74
C PRO A 170 -20.48 -2.28 22.71
N ASN A 171 -19.28 -2.59 22.23
CA ASN A 171 -18.05 -2.57 23.00
C ASN A 171 -16.95 -1.87 22.24
N ARG A 172 -16.06 -1.19 22.93
CA ARG A 172 -14.90 -0.58 22.31
C ARG A 172 -13.80 -1.61 22.09
N ILE A 173 -13.80 -2.25 20.93
CA ILE A 173 -12.92 -3.38 20.59
C ILE A 173 -12.12 -3.05 19.32
N ASP A 174 -10.88 -3.47 19.26
CA ASP A 174 -10.08 -3.51 18.05
C ASP A 174 -10.67 -4.59 17.11
N LEU A 175 -11.28 -4.16 15.99
CA LEU A 175 -11.91 -5.06 15.02
C LEU A 175 -10.90 -6.04 14.40
N ASN A 176 -9.62 -5.64 14.33
CA ASN A 176 -8.54 -6.51 13.87
C ASN A 176 -8.04 -7.47 14.97
N ARG A 177 -8.86 -7.71 15.99
CA ARG A 177 -8.71 -8.73 17.06
C ARG A 177 -9.99 -9.48 17.33
N ASP A 178 -11.06 -9.24 16.56
CA ASP A 178 -12.40 -9.75 16.84
C ASP A 178 -12.84 -10.91 15.93
N TRP A 179 -12.00 -11.40 15.03
CA TRP A 179 -12.32 -12.52 14.14
C TRP A 179 -12.17 -13.89 14.83
N GLU A 180 -12.09 -13.91 16.14
CA GLU A 180 -12.18 -15.11 16.98
C GLU A 180 -13.45 -15.12 17.83
N ASN A 181 -13.78 -13.97 18.40
CA ASN A 181 -14.89 -13.85 19.35
C ASN A 181 -16.17 -13.27 18.73
N PHE A 182 -16.04 -12.50 17.64
CA PHE A 182 -17.15 -11.89 16.89
C PHE A 182 -18.12 -11.10 17.77
N VAL A 183 -17.58 -10.26 18.65
CA VAL A 183 -18.35 -9.43 19.57
C VAL A 183 -19.02 -8.26 18.86
N GLN A 184 -18.40 -7.78 17.78
CA GLN A 184 -18.85 -6.62 17.03
C GLN A 184 -19.65 -7.02 15.78
N PRO A 185 -20.74 -6.29 15.46
CA PRO A 185 -21.52 -6.56 14.26
C PRO A 185 -20.72 -6.42 12.96
N GLU A 186 -19.73 -5.52 12.93
CA GLU A 186 -18.83 -5.34 11.79
C GLU A 186 -18.04 -6.63 11.48
N SER A 187 -17.46 -7.24 12.52
CA SER A 187 -16.71 -8.48 12.37
C SER A 187 -17.60 -9.64 11.90
N VAL A 188 -18.83 -9.72 12.42
CA VAL A 188 -19.82 -10.72 12.01
C VAL A 188 -20.22 -10.53 10.54
N ALA A 189 -20.52 -9.31 10.15
CA ALA A 189 -20.99 -8.98 8.81
C ALA A 189 -19.90 -9.26 7.75
N PHE A 190 -18.68 -8.79 7.98
CA PHE A 190 -17.59 -8.99 7.04
C PHE A 190 -17.06 -10.43 7.03
N TRP A 191 -17.17 -11.16 8.13
CA TRP A 191 -16.90 -12.61 8.10
C TRP A 191 -17.90 -13.35 7.21
N LYS A 192 -19.20 -12.99 7.25
CA LYS A 192 -20.23 -13.58 6.38
C LYS A 192 -19.94 -13.27 4.91
N LEU A 193 -19.60 -12.00 4.60
CA LEU A 193 -19.23 -11.59 3.26
C LEU A 193 -17.99 -12.34 2.76
N TRP A 194 -16.95 -12.49 3.61
CA TRP A 194 -15.74 -13.26 3.27
C TRP A 194 -16.09 -14.72 2.96
N ARG A 195 -16.91 -15.35 3.80
CA ARG A 195 -17.35 -16.73 3.59
C ARG A 195 -18.14 -16.90 2.30
N GLU A 196 -19.01 -15.93 1.97
CA GLU A 196 -19.85 -15.94 0.78
C GLU A 196 -19.02 -15.72 -0.50
N THR A 197 -18.12 -14.78 -0.48
CA THR A 197 -17.31 -14.39 -1.64
C THR A 197 -16.05 -15.25 -1.82
N ALA A 198 -15.63 -15.97 -0.78
CA ALA A 198 -14.51 -16.91 -0.78
C ALA A 198 -13.23 -16.38 -1.45
N PRO A 199 -12.68 -15.23 -1.04
CA PRO A 199 -11.57 -14.60 -1.75
C PRO A 199 -10.30 -15.43 -1.66
N GLU A 200 -9.66 -15.62 -2.82
CA GLU A 200 -8.37 -16.29 -2.92
C GLU A 200 -7.21 -15.41 -2.46
N LEU A 201 -7.32 -14.11 -2.69
CA LEU A 201 -6.31 -13.12 -2.33
C LEU A 201 -6.93 -12.01 -1.47
N ALA A 202 -6.20 -11.53 -0.48
CA ALA A 202 -6.66 -10.48 0.42
C ALA A 202 -5.57 -9.44 0.70
N LEU A 203 -5.96 -8.19 0.80
CA LEU A 203 -5.09 -7.06 1.13
C LEU A 203 -5.78 -6.12 2.12
N ASP A 204 -5.08 -5.81 3.20
CA ASP A 204 -5.51 -4.90 4.26
C ASP A 204 -4.59 -3.66 4.29
N LEU A 205 -5.19 -2.48 4.33
CA LEU A 205 -4.46 -1.22 4.24
C LEU A 205 -4.48 -0.48 5.58
N HIS A 206 -3.32 -0.43 6.23
CA HIS A 206 -3.13 0.19 7.54
C HIS A 206 -2.22 1.41 7.51
N HIS A 207 -2.33 2.21 8.55
CA HIS A 207 -1.37 3.25 8.89
C HIS A 207 -0.58 2.89 10.15
N MET A 208 0.72 3.10 10.12
CA MET A 208 1.49 3.19 11.34
C MET A 208 1.54 4.64 11.86
N GLY A 209 1.07 4.82 13.08
CA GLY A 209 1.10 6.11 13.78
C GLY A 209 2.47 6.44 14.41
N GLU A 210 3.44 5.56 14.23
CA GLU A 210 4.80 5.68 14.74
C GLU A 210 5.77 6.16 13.66
N ALA A 211 6.98 6.51 14.05
CA ALA A 211 8.05 6.91 13.15
C ALA A 211 9.20 5.90 13.15
N PRO A 212 8.97 4.66 12.70
CA PRO A 212 10.01 3.65 12.68
C PRO A 212 11.09 4.03 11.66
N VAL A 213 12.27 3.46 11.85
CA VAL A 213 13.40 3.55 10.92
C VAL A 213 13.69 2.19 10.31
N VAL A 214 14.36 2.19 9.18
CA VAL A 214 14.94 0.98 8.60
C VAL A 214 16.06 0.49 9.51
N ASN A 215 16.02 -0.77 9.92
CA ASN A 215 16.99 -1.35 10.86
C ASN A 215 18.44 -1.14 10.39
N GLY A 216 19.27 -0.68 11.29
CA GLY A 216 20.67 -0.37 11.02
C GLY A 216 20.92 0.99 10.37
N THR A 217 19.87 1.80 10.17
CA THR A 217 19.95 3.16 9.63
C THR A 217 19.18 4.15 10.51
N ASN A 218 19.27 5.44 10.17
CA ASN A 218 18.39 6.48 10.70
C ASN A 218 17.33 6.92 9.66
N ASP A 219 17.20 6.18 8.56
CA ASP A 219 16.25 6.50 7.52
C ASP A 219 14.84 6.13 7.96
N LEU A 220 13.95 7.12 7.93
CA LEU A 220 12.56 6.89 8.23
C LEU A 220 11.96 5.84 7.28
N ASN A 221 11.33 4.84 7.87
CA ASN A 221 10.59 3.84 7.15
C ASN A 221 9.19 4.41 6.80
N GLN A 222 8.86 4.48 5.52
CA GLN A 222 7.57 5.00 5.06
C GLN A 222 6.55 3.91 4.77
N PHE A 223 7.03 2.69 4.51
CA PHE A 223 6.17 1.57 4.11
C PHE A 223 6.67 0.27 4.71
N GLN A 224 5.80 -0.44 5.39
CA GLN A 224 6.09 -1.79 5.86
C GLN A 224 5.20 -2.80 5.15
N ILE A 225 5.80 -3.91 4.74
CA ILE A 225 5.12 -5.02 4.10
C ILE A 225 4.85 -6.12 5.12
N GLY A 226 3.57 -6.40 5.34
CA GLY A 226 3.08 -7.38 6.30
C GLY A 226 2.71 -8.71 5.63
N ALA A 227 3.68 -9.52 5.23
CA ALA A 227 3.43 -10.86 4.70
C ALA A 227 3.35 -11.94 5.80
N ARG A 228 3.54 -11.56 7.06
CA ARG A 228 3.63 -12.43 8.23
C ARG A 228 2.61 -12.02 9.31
N SER A 229 1.34 -11.93 8.95
CA SER A 229 0.28 -11.70 9.95
C SER A 229 0.20 -12.84 10.97
N ILE A 230 0.55 -14.03 10.53
CA ILE A 230 0.76 -15.24 11.35
C ILE A 230 2.14 -15.84 11.04
N ALA A 231 2.62 -16.68 11.95
CA ALA A 231 3.88 -17.39 11.73
C ALA A 231 3.82 -18.24 10.45
N PRO A 232 4.89 -18.25 9.61
CA PRO A 232 4.92 -19.08 8.40
C PRO A 232 4.62 -20.56 8.65
N SER A 233 4.94 -21.08 9.84
CA SER A 233 4.63 -22.45 10.25
C SER A 233 3.12 -22.74 10.41
N ARG A 234 2.28 -21.71 10.45
CA ARG A 234 0.80 -21.81 10.46
C ARG A 234 0.18 -21.69 9.08
N MET A 235 0.98 -21.35 8.07
CA MET A 235 0.56 -21.25 6.67
C MET A 235 0.84 -22.56 5.94
N THR A 236 0.09 -22.81 4.87
CA THR A 236 0.51 -23.80 3.87
C THR A 236 1.72 -23.25 3.09
N ALA A 237 2.45 -24.15 2.41
CA ALA A 237 3.56 -23.72 1.57
C ALA A 237 3.10 -22.78 0.43
N GLU A 238 1.89 -23.02 -0.11
CA GLU A 238 1.27 -22.16 -1.12
C GLU A 238 0.96 -20.79 -0.55
N GLN A 239 0.32 -20.70 0.60
CA GLN A 239 0.01 -19.41 1.25
C GLN A 239 1.27 -18.59 1.53
N TRP A 240 2.30 -19.23 2.08
CA TRP A 240 3.57 -18.55 2.34
C TRP A 240 4.27 -18.08 1.06
N LEU A 241 4.23 -18.87 0.01
CA LEU A 241 4.78 -18.46 -1.30
C LEU A 241 3.98 -17.29 -1.87
N THR A 242 2.66 -17.38 -1.90
CA THR A 242 1.78 -16.32 -2.43
C THR A 242 1.93 -15.01 -1.66
N ASN A 243 2.02 -15.06 -0.33
CA ASN A 243 2.27 -13.86 0.48
C ASN A 243 3.59 -13.18 0.08
N ARG A 244 4.66 -13.95 -0.12
CA ARG A 244 5.95 -13.38 -0.57
C ARG A 244 5.88 -12.82 -1.99
N GLN A 245 5.14 -13.48 -2.89
CA GLN A 245 4.92 -12.99 -4.25
C GLN A 245 4.17 -11.65 -4.24
N MET A 246 3.06 -11.56 -3.52
CA MET A 246 2.32 -10.31 -3.35
C MET A 246 3.21 -9.21 -2.74
N ALA A 247 4.02 -9.56 -1.74
CA ALA A 247 4.96 -8.65 -1.10
C ALA A 247 6.00 -8.11 -2.08
N MET A 248 6.65 -8.97 -2.86
CA MET A 248 7.70 -8.54 -3.80
C MET A 248 7.14 -7.74 -4.98
N VAL A 249 5.95 -8.07 -5.48
CA VAL A 249 5.24 -7.22 -6.45
C VAL A 249 5.05 -5.81 -5.91
N SER A 250 4.67 -5.69 -4.63
CA SER A 250 4.44 -4.41 -3.96
C SER A 250 5.72 -3.61 -3.79
N VAL A 251 6.79 -4.27 -3.33
CA VAL A 251 8.12 -3.68 -3.12
C VAL A 251 8.68 -3.16 -4.45
N ASP A 252 8.73 -3.99 -5.48
CA ASP A 252 9.27 -3.63 -6.79
C ASP A 252 8.47 -2.49 -7.46
N ALA A 253 7.16 -2.44 -7.21
CA ALA A 253 6.33 -1.36 -7.72
C ALA A 253 6.69 -0.03 -7.06
N LEU A 254 6.94 0.00 -5.75
CA LEU A 254 7.34 1.20 -5.02
C LEU A 254 8.79 1.61 -5.34
N ASP A 255 9.70 0.67 -5.45
CA ASP A 255 11.11 0.92 -5.76
C ASP A 255 11.30 1.59 -7.12
N ARG A 256 10.51 1.20 -8.12
CA ARG A 256 10.52 1.85 -9.45
C ARG A 256 10.26 3.35 -9.39
N TYR A 257 9.53 3.83 -8.40
CA TYR A 257 9.21 5.24 -8.22
C TYR A 257 10.12 5.93 -7.20
N GLY A 258 10.94 5.18 -6.45
CA GLY A 258 11.79 5.73 -5.39
C GLY A 258 11.01 6.45 -4.30
N LEU A 259 9.80 5.98 -4.00
CA LEU A 259 8.85 6.70 -3.15
C LEU A 259 9.00 6.44 -1.67
N ALA A 260 9.61 5.32 -1.29
CA ALA A 260 9.60 4.87 0.10
C ALA A 260 10.86 4.08 0.48
N ASN A 261 11.30 4.26 1.71
CA ASN A 261 12.15 3.29 2.38
C ASN A 261 11.25 2.17 2.90
N ILE A 262 11.44 0.97 2.37
CA ILE A 262 10.58 -0.18 2.60
C ILE A 262 11.23 -1.12 3.59
N ALA A 263 10.43 -1.70 4.50
CA ALA A 263 10.89 -2.69 5.45
C ALA A 263 9.85 -3.79 5.65
N HIS A 264 10.27 -4.92 6.21
CA HIS A 264 9.32 -5.87 6.77
C HIS A 264 8.60 -5.27 7.97
N TYR A 265 7.30 -5.52 8.03
CA TYR A 265 6.59 -5.44 9.31
C TYR A 265 7.09 -6.57 10.23
N PRO A 266 7.35 -6.31 11.51
CA PRO A 266 7.76 -7.36 12.45
C PRO A 266 6.74 -8.51 12.50
N LEU A 267 7.21 -9.73 12.71
CA LEU A 267 6.31 -10.86 12.93
C LEU A 267 5.52 -10.65 14.23
N ILE A 268 4.21 -10.66 14.13
CA ILE A 268 3.30 -10.48 15.26
C ILE A 268 2.53 -11.74 15.67
N ASP A 269 2.44 -12.75 14.81
CA ASP A 269 1.68 -14.01 15.00
C ASP A 269 0.31 -13.79 15.67
N ILE A 270 -0.44 -12.81 15.21
CA ILE A 270 -1.76 -12.47 15.73
C ILE A 270 -2.81 -13.37 15.08
N THR A 271 -3.28 -14.36 15.80
CA THR A 271 -4.18 -15.38 15.24
C THR A 271 -5.66 -14.98 15.20
N ASN A 272 -6.05 -13.89 15.82
CA ASN A 272 -7.43 -13.39 15.88
C ASN A 272 -7.70 -12.16 14.99
N ALA A 273 -6.73 -11.75 14.19
CA ALA A 273 -6.90 -10.70 13.18
C ALA A 273 -7.68 -11.21 11.96
N ALA A 274 -8.32 -10.30 11.22
CA ALA A 274 -9.12 -10.62 10.06
C ALA A 274 -8.34 -11.42 9.01
N LEU A 275 -7.21 -10.89 8.51
CA LEU A 275 -6.38 -11.61 7.52
C LEU A 275 -5.83 -12.93 8.04
N SER A 276 -5.50 -13.01 9.32
CA SER A 276 -5.00 -14.23 9.94
C SER A 276 -6.06 -15.33 9.89
N ARG A 277 -7.31 -14.99 10.18
CA ARG A 277 -8.43 -15.93 10.10
C ARG A 277 -8.81 -16.25 8.65
N MET A 278 -8.67 -15.33 7.73
CA MET A 278 -8.82 -15.62 6.31
C MET A 278 -7.81 -16.68 5.85
N LEU A 279 -6.57 -16.66 6.34
CA LEU A 279 -5.56 -17.69 6.06
C LEU A 279 -5.77 -18.99 6.81
N MET A 280 -6.23 -18.95 8.06
CA MET A 280 -6.33 -20.12 8.94
C MET A 280 -7.72 -20.77 8.96
N GLY A 281 -8.77 -19.96 8.83
CA GLY A 281 -10.14 -20.40 9.13
C GLY A 281 -10.32 -20.72 10.61
N GLY A 282 -11.17 -21.67 10.89
CA GLY A 282 -11.34 -22.30 12.21
C GLY A 282 -12.24 -21.57 13.19
N THR A 283 -12.74 -20.36 12.86
CA THR A 283 -13.66 -19.59 13.70
C THR A 283 -14.90 -19.17 12.94
N ALA A 284 -15.98 -18.93 13.66
CA ALA A 284 -17.24 -18.43 13.12
C ALA A 284 -18.04 -17.67 14.17
N PRO A 285 -18.88 -16.71 13.77
CA PRO A 285 -19.86 -16.10 14.64
C PRO A 285 -20.85 -17.12 15.22
N ALA A 286 -21.51 -16.74 16.30
CA ALA A 286 -22.52 -17.59 16.93
C ALA A 286 -23.63 -18.00 15.94
N GLY A 287 -23.92 -19.28 15.86
CA GLY A 287 -24.90 -19.85 14.93
C GLY A 287 -24.37 -20.16 13.52
N GLU A 288 -23.14 -19.79 13.21
CA GLU A 288 -22.47 -20.10 11.94
C GLU A 288 -21.54 -21.33 12.09
N THR A 289 -21.26 -21.97 10.97
CA THR A 289 -20.29 -23.09 10.92
C THR A 289 -18.91 -22.57 10.52
N PRO A 290 -17.86 -22.87 11.29
CA PRO A 290 -16.49 -22.48 10.93
C PRO A 290 -16.07 -23.00 9.57
N VAL A 291 -15.34 -22.18 8.82
CA VAL A 291 -14.63 -22.60 7.62
C VAL A 291 -13.40 -23.38 8.07
N THR A 292 -13.43 -24.70 7.90
CA THR A 292 -12.39 -25.60 8.42
C THR A 292 -11.13 -25.63 7.54
N GLN A 293 -11.27 -25.23 6.27
CA GLN A 293 -10.16 -25.12 5.33
C GLN A 293 -10.22 -23.73 4.68
N SER A 294 -9.18 -22.96 4.84
CA SER A 294 -9.15 -21.61 4.25
C SER A 294 -9.23 -21.68 2.72
N LEU A 295 -10.03 -20.78 2.17
CA LEU A 295 -10.12 -20.55 0.71
C LEU A 295 -9.10 -19.52 0.26
N THR A 296 -8.55 -18.73 1.19
CA THR A 296 -7.58 -17.66 0.92
C THR A 296 -6.18 -18.23 0.76
N LYS A 297 -5.61 -18.06 -0.43
CA LYS A 297 -4.27 -18.53 -0.81
C LYS A 297 -3.17 -17.53 -0.46
N GLY A 298 -3.53 -16.25 -0.36
CA GLY A 298 -2.59 -15.18 0.00
C GLY A 298 -3.31 -14.03 0.69
N ALA A 299 -2.74 -13.55 1.80
CA ALA A 299 -3.25 -12.39 2.52
C ALA A 299 -2.08 -11.62 3.14
N ILE A 300 -1.94 -10.37 2.72
CA ILE A 300 -0.90 -9.45 3.20
C ILE A 300 -1.52 -8.12 3.63
N PHE A 301 -0.75 -7.32 4.34
CA PHE A 301 -1.15 -5.97 4.69
C PHE A 301 -0.03 -4.96 4.46
N TYR A 302 -0.40 -3.72 4.33
CA TYR A 302 0.51 -2.58 4.28
C TYR A 302 0.37 -1.74 5.52
N GLU A 303 1.49 -1.26 6.04
CA GLU A 303 1.55 -0.22 7.05
C GLU A 303 2.25 1.00 6.46
N VAL A 304 1.50 2.06 6.21
CA VAL A 304 2.03 3.30 5.66
C VAL A 304 2.20 4.32 6.77
N ARG A 305 3.38 4.93 6.87
CA ARG A 305 3.63 5.95 7.88
C ARG A 305 2.78 7.19 7.66
N SER A 306 1.85 7.46 8.56
CA SER A 306 0.93 8.59 8.50
C SER A 306 1.42 9.82 9.25
N VAL A 307 2.40 9.67 10.15
CA VAL A 307 2.96 10.78 10.91
C VAL A 307 4.09 11.48 10.17
N GLY A 308 4.25 12.76 10.41
CA GLY A 308 5.25 13.61 9.78
C GLY A 308 4.73 14.34 8.53
N GLN A 309 5.61 15.12 7.93
CA GLN A 309 5.24 16.04 6.85
C GLN A 309 5.14 15.34 5.50
N LYS A 310 4.06 14.59 5.30
CA LYS A 310 3.72 14.04 3.99
C LYS A 310 2.41 14.63 3.51
N SER A 311 2.29 14.90 2.22
CA SER A 311 1.01 15.27 1.64
C SER A 311 0.08 14.06 1.61
N ASN A 312 -1.23 14.28 1.68
CA ASN A 312 -2.22 13.23 1.54
C ASN A 312 -1.99 12.43 0.25
N GLY A 313 -1.78 13.11 -0.88
CA GLY A 313 -1.50 12.44 -2.15
C GLY A 313 -0.22 11.59 -2.18
N GLN A 314 0.77 11.86 -1.33
CA GLN A 314 1.91 10.96 -1.16
C GLN A 314 1.50 9.69 -0.40
N LEU A 315 0.74 9.83 0.67
CA LEU A 315 0.26 8.71 1.47
C LEU A 315 -0.66 7.80 0.63
N GLU A 316 -1.58 8.40 -0.12
CA GLU A 316 -2.46 7.67 -1.03
C GLU A 316 -1.67 6.88 -2.09
N ARG A 317 -0.61 7.46 -2.67
CA ARG A 317 0.24 6.75 -3.65
C ARG A 317 0.96 5.55 -3.05
N LEU A 318 1.36 5.64 -1.79
CA LEU A 318 1.98 4.50 -1.10
C LEU A 318 1.02 3.31 -0.94
N PHE A 319 -0.28 3.54 -1.02
CA PHE A 319 -1.28 2.48 -1.08
C PHE A 319 -1.66 2.11 -2.51
N THR A 320 -1.94 3.09 -3.37
CA THR A 320 -2.50 2.84 -4.70
C THR A 320 -1.53 2.14 -5.63
N ILE A 321 -0.25 2.55 -5.64
CA ILE A 321 0.77 1.99 -6.53
C ILE A 321 0.97 0.49 -6.27
N PRO A 322 1.31 0.03 -5.05
CA PRO A 322 1.53 -1.38 -4.81
C PRO A 322 0.26 -2.22 -4.93
N THR A 323 -0.90 -1.70 -4.51
CA THR A 323 -2.17 -2.41 -4.66
C THR A 323 -2.52 -2.65 -6.13
N MET A 324 -2.40 -1.61 -6.98
CA MET A 324 -2.64 -1.75 -8.42
C MET A 324 -1.63 -2.69 -9.09
N ALA A 325 -0.40 -2.75 -8.60
CA ALA A 325 0.59 -3.69 -9.10
C ALA A 325 0.21 -5.14 -8.76
N VAL A 326 -0.22 -5.41 -7.52
CA VAL A 326 -0.68 -6.75 -7.10
C VAL A 326 -1.93 -7.18 -7.87
N LEU A 327 -2.93 -6.30 -8.01
CA LEU A 327 -4.12 -6.57 -8.80
C LEU A 327 -3.77 -6.89 -10.26
N THR A 328 -2.83 -6.15 -10.85
CA THR A 328 -2.37 -6.38 -12.23
C THR A 328 -1.66 -7.72 -12.36
N ALA A 329 -0.73 -8.03 -11.45
CA ALA A 329 0.02 -9.29 -11.48
C ALA A 329 -0.88 -10.52 -11.23
N ALA A 330 -1.92 -10.36 -10.41
CA ALA A 330 -2.94 -11.39 -10.24
C ALA A 330 -3.77 -11.59 -11.51
N ALA A 331 -4.15 -10.48 -12.18
CA ALA A 331 -4.98 -10.52 -13.37
C ALA A 331 -4.24 -11.03 -14.62
N ASP A 332 -2.97 -10.68 -14.81
CA ASP A 332 -2.18 -11.13 -15.97
C ASP A 332 -1.50 -12.48 -15.74
N GLY A 333 -1.67 -13.09 -14.56
CA GLY A 333 -1.13 -14.40 -14.19
C GLY A 333 0.35 -14.41 -13.81
N THR A 334 1.03 -13.25 -13.77
CA THR A 334 2.46 -13.17 -13.42
C THR A 334 2.71 -13.34 -11.93
N LEU A 335 1.70 -13.12 -11.08
CA LEU A 335 1.82 -13.26 -9.63
C LEU A 335 2.38 -14.63 -9.24
N GLY A 336 1.84 -15.71 -9.78
CA GLY A 336 2.21 -17.09 -9.40
C GLY A 336 3.65 -17.49 -9.76
N SER A 337 4.31 -16.73 -10.64
CA SER A 337 5.71 -16.94 -11.03
C SER A 337 6.64 -15.81 -10.58
N TYR A 338 6.15 -14.90 -9.74
CA TYR A 338 6.93 -13.75 -9.33
C TYR A 338 8.13 -14.16 -8.48
N ASP A 339 9.30 -13.54 -8.74
CA ASP A 339 10.54 -13.85 -8.01
C ASP A 339 10.45 -13.33 -6.56
N VAL A 340 10.67 -14.23 -5.61
CA VAL A 340 10.65 -13.95 -4.19
C VAL A 340 12.03 -13.96 -3.55
N SER A 341 13.10 -14.09 -4.33
CA SER A 341 14.49 -14.20 -3.82
C SER A 341 14.93 -12.98 -3.02
N GLY A 342 14.39 -11.80 -3.36
CA GLY A 342 14.66 -10.55 -2.64
C GLY A 342 13.92 -10.41 -1.31
N TYR A 343 12.91 -11.24 -1.04
CA TYR A 343 12.06 -11.06 0.13
C TYR A 343 12.83 -11.12 1.46
N ASP A 344 13.65 -12.13 1.65
CA ASP A 344 14.39 -12.32 2.90
C ASP A 344 15.55 -11.31 3.09
N ALA A 345 15.91 -10.59 2.03
CA ALA A 345 16.92 -9.52 2.05
C ALA A 345 16.34 -8.16 2.47
N LEU A 346 15.03 -8.01 2.49
CA LEU A 346 14.41 -6.76 2.94
C LEU A 346 14.75 -6.48 4.41
N PRO A 347 15.07 -5.23 4.76
CA PRO A 347 15.34 -4.87 6.15
C PRO A 347 14.07 -4.99 7.00
N PHE A 348 14.23 -5.10 8.30
CA PHE A 348 13.14 -4.92 9.25
C PHE A 348 13.02 -3.45 9.65
N ALA A 349 11.82 -3.04 10.03
CA ALA A 349 11.62 -1.79 10.73
C ALA A 349 11.95 -1.94 12.22
N THR A 350 12.53 -0.90 12.80
CA THR A 350 12.81 -0.81 14.24
C THR A 350 12.31 0.53 14.76
N GLN A 351 12.15 0.66 16.08
CA GLN A 351 11.86 1.96 16.66
C GLN A 351 12.95 2.97 16.31
N GLY A 352 12.53 4.15 15.89
CA GLY A 352 13.44 5.25 15.63
C GLY A 352 14.04 5.82 16.92
N PRO A 353 15.08 6.69 16.81
CA PRO A 353 15.77 7.26 17.95
C PRO A 353 14.88 8.11 18.86
N CYS A 354 13.67 8.38 18.44
CA CYS A 354 12.67 9.19 19.14
C CYS A 354 11.46 8.37 19.61
N GLY A 355 11.53 7.07 19.49
CA GLY A 355 10.50 6.17 19.99
C GLY A 355 10.69 5.92 21.48
N GLU A 356 9.71 6.24 22.32
CA GLU A 356 9.44 5.56 23.58
C GLU A 356 8.30 4.59 23.37
#